data_5e36a7419a1105642432346883656741
#
_entry.id   5e36a7419a1105642432346883656741
#
_cell.length_a   1.000
_cell.length_b   1.000
_cell.length_c   1.000
_cell.angle_alpha   90.00
_cell.angle_beta   90.00
_cell.angle_gamma   90.00
#
_symmetry.space_group_name_H-M   'P 1'
#
loop_
_entity.id
_entity.type
_entity.pdbx_description
1 polymer ?
#
loop_
_entity_poly.entity_id
_entity_poly.type
_entity_poly.pdbx_seq_one_letter_code
_entity_poly.pdbx_strand_id
1 'polypeptide(L)'
;RGQRVRMVEVSVITAAYNSAGVIERNIRSVAAQSLPPKEHIIIDDGSIDDTASVVEALRSEFPYVRIISQSNSGAARARNAGIAAATGRFVAFLDSDDTWSELKLATQIGFMTDNSVLFSYGDYQDIDTATETVLGRHEAPERLTYSDLLRGCPIGCLTVAFDQAALGKHFMPDVRRGQDWGFWLQLTRDGTVGRRYPGCHACYHRAGGSLSAAKFSKAVDIYRIYREQEQFGPARSLYYLLPHVVGAWTKRPVRYDEG
;
A
#
# COMPACT_ATOMS: atom_id res chain seq x y z
N ARG A 1 -34.32 5.97 -18.64
CA ARG A 1 -33.42 6.90 -17.91
C ARG A 1 -32.18 6.07 -17.58
N GLY A 2 -31.10 6.21 -18.42
CA GLY A 2 -29.84 5.51 -18.22
C GLY A 2 -29.20 6.00 -16.92
N GLN A 3 -29.00 5.08 -15.97
CA GLN A 3 -28.06 5.32 -14.87
C GLN A 3 -26.70 5.60 -15.51
N ARG A 4 -26.23 6.83 -15.46
CA ARG A 4 -24.81 7.12 -15.66
C ARG A 4 -24.08 6.31 -14.59
N VAL A 5 -23.42 5.23 -14.97
CA VAL A 5 -22.42 4.58 -14.13
C VAL A 5 -21.46 5.68 -13.75
N ARG A 6 -21.50 6.12 -12.51
CA ARG A 6 -20.59 7.11 -11.96
C ARG A 6 -19.23 6.41 -11.96
N MET A 7 -18.40 6.68 -12.96
CA MET A 7 -17.04 6.17 -12.98
C MET A 7 -16.37 6.64 -11.69
N VAL A 8 -16.13 5.72 -10.80
CA VAL A 8 -15.42 6.02 -9.56
C VAL A 8 -13.96 6.17 -9.93
N GLU A 9 -13.46 7.38 -9.78
CA GLU A 9 -12.13 7.75 -10.25
C GLU A 9 -11.08 7.29 -9.23
N VAL A 10 -10.48 6.12 -9.47
CA VAL A 10 -9.39 5.57 -8.67
C VAL A 10 -8.08 5.67 -9.46
N SER A 11 -7.05 6.26 -8.85
CA SER A 11 -5.66 6.13 -9.30
C SER A 11 -5.01 4.99 -8.52
N VAL A 12 -4.54 3.96 -9.21
CA VAL A 12 -3.69 2.91 -8.63
C VAL A 12 -2.25 3.32 -8.82
N ILE A 13 -1.43 3.22 -7.76
CA ILE A 13 -0.01 3.58 -7.78
C ILE A 13 0.82 2.33 -7.49
N THR A 14 1.77 2.03 -8.37
CA THR A 14 2.75 0.96 -8.21
C THR A 14 4.16 1.52 -8.35
N ALA A 15 4.98 1.39 -7.31
CA ALA A 15 6.41 1.64 -7.41
C ALA A 15 7.11 0.35 -7.87
N ALA A 16 7.94 0.44 -8.90
CA ALA A 16 8.66 -0.67 -9.49
C ALA A 16 10.16 -0.40 -9.56
N TYR A 17 10.97 -1.37 -9.21
CA TYR A 17 12.41 -1.37 -9.38
C TYR A 17 12.90 -2.79 -9.63
N ASN A 18 13.48 -3.03 -10.82
CA ASN A 18 13.91 -4.35 -11.27
C ASN A 18 12.82 -5.42 -11.09
N SER A 19 11.63 -5.13 -11.65
CA SER A 19 10.40 -5.91 -11.47
C SER A 19 9.94 -6.61 -12.75
N ALA A 20 10.78 -6.74 -13.78
CA ALA A 20 10.41 -7.31 -15.09
C ALA A 20 9.72 -8.67 -14.99
N GLY A 21 10.15 -9.54 -14.04
CA GLY A 21 9.59 -10.87 -13.85
C GLY A 21 8.22 -10.91 -13.16
N VAL A 22 7.73 -9.81 -12.60
CA VAL A 22 6.52 -9.80 -11.77
C VAL A 22 5.50 -8.71 -12.14
N ILE A 23 5.94 -7.63 -12.79
CA ILE A 23 5.11 -6.44 -13.04
C ILE A 23 3.93 -6.73 -13.98
N GLU A 24 4.05 -7.66 -14.92
CA GLU A 24 2.93 -8.07 -15.78
C GLU A 24 1.78 -8.66 -14.96
N ARG A 25 2.06 -9.55 -14.02
CA ARG A 25 1.04 -10.14 -13.13
C ARG A 25 0.33 -9.05 -12.32
N ASN A 26 1.07 -8.07 -11.82
CA ASN A 26 0.54 -6.91 -11.11
C ASN A 26 -0.45 -6.13 -12.00
N ILE A 27 -0.02 -5.70 -13.19
CA ILE A 27 -0.83 -4.93 -14.13
C ILE A 27 -2.08 -5.71 -14.53
N ARG A 28 -1.98 -7.00 -14.84
CA ARG A 28 -3.12 -7.84 -15.19
C ARG A 28 -4.11 -8.00 -14.04
N SER A 29 -3.66 -8.06 -12.79
CA SER A 29 -4.55 -8.10 -11.62
C SER A 29 -5.35 -6.82 -11.43
N VAL A 30 -4.77 -5.67 -11.78
CA VAL A 30 -5.47 -4.37 -11.79
C VAL A 30 -6.41 -4.28 -13.02
N ALA A 31 -6.02 -4.84 -14.15
CA ALA A 31 -6.85 -4.88 -15.35
C ALA A 31 -8.11 -5.74 -15.18
N ALA A 32 -8.01 -6.81 -14.40
CA ALA A 32 -9.14 -7.72 -14.11
C ALA A 32 -10.15 -7.15 -13.10
N GLN A 33 -9.96 -5.94 -12.57
CA GLN A 33 -10.89 -5.37 -11.60
C GLN A 33 -12.29 -5.17 -12.18
N SER A 34 -13.32 -5.63 -11.48
CA SER A 34 -14.73 -5.42 -11.85
C SER A 34 -15.15 -3.95 -11.83
N LEU A 35 -14.44 -3.12 -11.06
CA LEU A 35 -14.46 -1.66 -11.12
C LEU A 35 -13.12 -1.19 -11.72
N PRO A 36 -13.04 -0.88 -13.02
CA PRO A 36 -11.79 -0.45 -13.64
C PRO A 36 -11.27 0.84 -13.00
N PRO A 37 -9.95 0.98 -12.77
CA PRO A 37 -9.38 2.22 -12.31
C PRO A 37 -9.44 3.29 -13.41
N LYS A 38 -9.38 4.56 -13.03
CA LYS A 38 -9.19 5.68 -13.95
C LYS A 38 -7.81 5.63 -14.60
N GLU A 39 -6.81 5.27 -13.81
CA GLU A 39 -5.41 5.14 -14.22
C GLU A 39 -4.66 4.19 -13.31
N HIS A 40 -3.67 3.50 -13.86
CA HIS A 40 -2.68 2.73 -13.13
C HIS A 40 -1.31 3.34 -13.41
N ILE A 41 -0.75 4.03 -12.43
CA ILE A 41 0.49 4.77 -12.54
C ILE A 41 1.63 3.89 -12.02
N ILE A 42 2.48 3.43 -12.94
CA ILE A 42 3.69 2.68 -12.62
C ILE A 42 4.84 3.70 -12.52
N ILE A 43 5.50 3.74 -11.38
CA ILE A 43 6.71 4.55 -11.22
C ILE A 43 7.90 3.61 -11.32
N ASP A 44 8.61 3.68 -12.43
CA ASP A 44 9.87 2.97 -12.61
C ASP A 44 11.00 3.75 -11.93
N ASP A 45 11.45 3.26 -10.80
CA ASP A 45 12.47 3.89 -9.94
C ASP A 45 13.91 3.57 -10.41
N GLY A 46 14.15 3.73 -11.72
CA GLY A 46 15.45 3.56 -12.33
C GLY A 46 15.86 2.10 -12.49
N SER A 47 14.94 1.24 -12.96
CA SER A 47 15.25 -0.15 -13.26
C SER A 47 16.35 -0.28 -14.31
N ILE A 48 17.17 -1.32 -14.17
CA ILE A 48 18.24 -1.69 -15.12
C ILE A 48 17.90 -2.99 -15.87
N ASP A 49 16.77 -3.60 -15.53
CA ASP A 49 16.18 -4.74 -16.23
C ASP A 49 15.09 -4.29 -17.23
N ASP A 50 14.36 -5.23 -17.82
CA ASP A 50 13.32 -4.96 -18.82
C ASP A 50 12.00 -4.44 -18.24
N THR A 51 11.94 -3.98 -16.99
CA THR A 51 10.70 -3.50 -16.33
C THR A 51 9.96 -2.48 -17.17
N ALA A 52 10.63 -1.43 -17.63
CA ALA A 52 10.01 -0.38 -18.43
C ALA A 52 9.47 -0.91 -19.77
N SER A 53 10.22 -1.79 -20.43
CA SER A 53 9.83 -2.40 -21.70
C SER A 53 8.57 -3.26 -21.55
N VAL A 54 8.47 -4.05 -20.48
CA VAL A 54 7.30 -4.88 -20.17
C VAL A 54 6.08 -3.99 -19.95
N VAL A 55 6.19 -2.90 -19.18
CA VAL A 55 5.08 -1.96 -18.93
C VAL A 55 4.64 -1.30 -20.24
N GLU A 56 5.57 -0.81 -21.08
CA GLU A 56 5.24 -0.17 -22.35
C GLU A 56 4.51 -1.11 -23.32
N ALA A 57 4.91 -2.38 -23.37
CA ALA A 57 4.22 -3.39 -24.17
C ALA A 57 2.75 -3.58 -23.73
N LEU A 58 2.49 -3.58 -22.42
CA LEU A 58 1.14 -3.74 -21.86
C LEU A 58 0.24 -2.51 -22.04
N ARG A 59 0.79 -1.33 -22.25
CA ARG A 59 0.00 -0.11 -22.51
C ARG A 59 -0.84 -0.19 -23.77
N SER A 60 -0.44 -0.97 -24.76
CA SER A 60 -1.27 -1.20 -25.96
C SER A 60 -2.55 -1.98 -25.65
N GLU A 61 -2.50 -2.89 -24.67
CA GLU A 61 -3.64 -3.66 -24.18
C GLU A 61 -4.47 -2.89 -23.14
N PHE A 62 -3.77 -2.11 -22.28
CA PHE A 62 -4.37 -1.37 -21.16
C PHE A 62 -4.03 0.15 -21.25
N PRO A 63 -4.77 0.94 -22.04
CA PRO A 63 -4.43 2.35 -22.30
C PRO A 63 -4.44 3.28 -21.07
N TYR A 64 -5.07 2.88 -19.97
CA TYR A 64 -5.06 3.62 -18.69
C TYR A 64 -3.79 3.38 -17.86
N VAL A 65 -2.93 2.43 -18.25
CA VAL A 65 -1.61 2.24 -17.65
C VAL A 65 -0.68 3.36 -18.11
N ARG A 66 -0.03 3.99 -17.15
CA ARG A 66 0.96 5.06 -17.38
C ARG A 66 2.26 4.67 -16.70
N ILE A 67 3.37 4.91 -17.36
CA ILE A 67 4.70 4.76 -16.75
C ILE A 67 5.35 6.13 -16.59
N ILE A 68 6.00 6.33 -15.45
CA ILE A 68 6.83 7.51 -15.16
C ILE A 68 8.17 6.97 -14.66
N SER A 69 9.24 7.23 -15.40
CA SER A 69 10.59 6.81 -15.03
C SER A 69 11.31 7.92 -14.29
N GLN A 70 12.05 7.56 -13.26
CA GLN A 70 12.92 8.45 -12.50
C GLN A 70 14.25 7.76 -12.17
N SER A 71 15.25 8.53 -11.74
CA SER A 71 16.45 7.93 -11.18
C SER A 71 16.14 7.29 -9.84
N ASN A 72 16.78 6.14 -9.53
CA ASN A 72 16.55 5.39 -8.29
C ASN A 72 16.63 6.28 -7.05
N SER A 73 15.54 6.40 -6.36
CA SER A 73 15.36 7.31 -5.21
C SER A 73 14.68 6.60 -4.03
N GLY A 74 14.29 5.35 -4.21
CA GLY A 74 13.64 4.51 -3.21
C GLY A 74 12.11 4.58 -3.22
N ALA A 75 11.49 3.55 -2.66
CA ALA A 75 10.05 3.31 -2.72
C ALA A 75 9.18 4.48 -2.22
N ALA A 76 9.63 5.22 -1.20
CA ALA A 76 8.90 6.39 -0.69
C ALA A 76 8.77 7.48 -1.75
N ARG A 77 9.89 7.85 -2.38
CA ARG A 77 9.91 8.89 -3.42
C ARG A 77 9.19 8.43 -4.69
N ALA A 78 9.31 7.16 -5.06
CA ALA A 78 8.58 6.58 -6.17
C ALA A 78 7.06 6.67 -5.94
N ARG A 79 6.55 6.22 -4.78
CA ARG A 79 5.13 6.36 -4.45
C ARG A 79 4.69 7.82 -4.39
N ASN A 80 5.54 8.73 -3.89
CA ASN A 80 5.26 10.16 -3.87
C ASN A 80 5.13 10.76 -5.27
N ALA A 81 5.97 10.35 -6.22
CA ALA A 81 5.81 10.74 -7.63
C ALA A 81 4.45 10.25 -8.19
N GLY A 82 4.03 9.03 -7.84
CA GLY A 82 2.71 8.51 -8.18
C GLY A 82 1.57 9.32 -7.55
N ILE A 83 1.66 9.66 -6.26
CA ILE A 83 0.66 10.51 -5.58
C ILE A 83 0.58 11.89 -6.24
N ALA A 84 1.73 12.49 -6.57
CA ALA A 84 1.77 13.78 -7.25
C ALA A 84 1.07 13.74 -8.61
N ALA A 85 1.25 12.64 -9.37
CA ALA A 85 0.68 12.44 -10.69
C ALA A 85 -0.79 11.96 -10.67
N ALA A 86 -1.28 11.44 -9.56
CA ALA A 86 -2.63 10.90 -9.43
C ALA A 86 -3.71 11.96 -9.62
N THR A 87 -4.71 11.66 -10.48
CA THR A 87 -5.83 12.53 -10.83
C THR A 87 -7.19 11.98 -10.36
N GLY A 88 -7.24 10.75 -9.87
CA GLY A 88 -8.47 10.14 -9.35
C GLY A 88 -8.88 10.74 -8.01
N ARG A 89 -10.14 10.63 -7.66
CA ARG A 89 -10.63 10.97 -6.33
C ARG A 89 -10.00 10.11 -5.26
N PHE A 90 -9.94 8.81 -5.51
CA PHE A 90 -9.32 7.85 -4.61
C PHE A 90 -7.95 7.45 -5.11
N VAL A 91 -7.03 7.23 -4.18
CA VAL A 91 -5.71 6.67 -4.45
C VAL A 91 -5.59 5.34 -3.74
N ALA A 92 -5.12 4.32 -4.44
CA ALA A 92 -4.81 3.01 -3.89
C ALA A 92 -3.38 2.61 -4.25
N PHE A 93 -2.74 1.83 -3.39
CA PHE A 93 -1.36 1.36 -3.59
C PHE A 93 -1.33 -0.14 -3.84
N LEU A 94 -0.48 -0.57 -4.77
CA LEU A 94 -0.17 -1.96 -5.01
C LEU A 94 1.32 -2.09 -5.32
N ASP A 95 2.05 -2.88 -4.55
CA ASP A 95 3.47 -3.10 -4.80
C ASP A 95 3.67 -3.99 -6.05
N SER A 96 4.79 -3.81 -6.78
CA SER A 96 5.00 -4.39 -8.11
C SER A 96 4.97 -5.92 -8.16
N ASP A 97 5.22 -6.58 -7.03
CA ASP A 97 5.21 -8.02 -6.86
C ASP A 97 3.90 -8.60 -6.32
N ASP A 98 2.96 -7.73 -5.89
CA ASP A 98 1.68 -8.10 -5.30
C ASP A 98 0.52 -8.09 -6.32
N THR A 99 -0.62 -8.67 -5.93
CA THR A 99 -1.83 -8.73 -6.77
C THR A 99 -3.10 -8.48 -5.97
N TRP A 100 -4.18 -8.16 -6.69
CA TRP A 100 -5.54 -8.07 -6.16
C TRP A 100 -6.48 -9.08 -6.82
N SER A 101 -7.50 -9.53 -6.06
CA SER A 101 -8.65 -10.22 -6.66
C SER A 101 -9.56 -9.23 -7.37
N GLU A 102 -10.37 -9.71 -8.31
CA GLU A 102 -11.22 -8.89 -9.20
C GLU A 102 -12.17 -7.93 -8.47
N LEU A 103 -12.56 -8.23 -7.25
CA LEU A 103 -13.55 -7.44 -6.50
C LEU A 103 -12.94 -6.38 -5.58
N LYS A 104 -11.60 -6.26 -5.50
CA LYS A 104 -10.93 -5.38 -4.53
C LYS A 104 -11.37 -3.94 -4.64
N LEU A 105 -11.28 -3.34 -5.81
CA LEU A 105 -11.65 -1.93 -6.00
C LEU A 105 -13.15 -1.72 -5.82
N ALA A 106 -13.99 -2.58 -6.39
CA ALA A 106 -15.44 -2.45 -6.26
C ALA A 106 -15.89 -2.51 -4.79
N THR A 107 -15.39 -3.49 -4.03
CA THR A 107 -15.73 -3.67 -2.61
C THR A 107 -15.23 -2.52 -1.76
N GLN A 108 -13.95 -2.15 -1.91
CA GLN A 108 -13.35 -1.11 -1.06
C GLN A 108 -13.94 0.27 -1.34
N ILE A 109 -14.05 0.64 -2.61
CA ILE A 109 -14.54 1.98 -2.98
C ILE A 109 -16.03 2.10 -2.73
N GLY A 110 -16.80 1.04 -2.98
CA GLY A 110 -18.21 0.97 -2.56
C GLY A 110 -18.35 1.20 -1.06
N PHE A 111 -17.60 0.45 -0.24
CA PHE A 111 -17.57 0.62 1.21
C PHE A 111 -17.21 2.06 1.63
N MET A 112 -16.19 2.65 1.02
CA MET A 112 -15.76 4.02 1.32
C MET A 112 -16.85 5.05 0.98
N THR A 113 -17.49 4.88 -0.16
CA THR A 113 -18.54 5.79 -0.64
C THR A 113 -19.80 5.71 0.21
N ASP A 114 -20.28 4.48 0.46
CA ASP A 114 -21.56 4.23 1.15
C ASP A 114 -21.49 4.61 2.64
N ASN A 115 -20.30 4.52 3.24
CA ASN A 115 -20.09 4.79 4.67
C ASN A 115 -19.34 6.11 4.93
N SER A 116 -19.09 6.94 3.90
CA SER A 116 -18.33 8.18 4.01
C SER A 116 -16.95 7.99 4.66
N VAL A 117 -16.26 6.89 4.32
CA VAL A 117 -14.95 6.53 4.84
C VAL A 117 -13.87 7.19 3.97
N LEU A 118 -12.98 7.97 4.57
CA LEU A 118 -11.93 8.70 3.87
C LEU A 118 -10.60 7.93 3.77
N PHE A 119 -10.36 6.99 4.69
CA PHE A 119 -9.19 6.13 4.73
C PHE A 119 -9.62 4.69 5.03
N SER A 120 -9.33 3.78 4.11
CA SER A 120 -9.73 2.37 4.19
C SER A 120 -8.56 1.43 3.91
N TYR A 121 -8.60 0.28 4.54
CA TYR A 121 -7.65 -0.82 4.39
C TYR A 121 -8.39 -2.15 4.56
N GLY A 122 -7.73 -3.26 4.26
CA GLY A 122 -8.35 -4.59 4.34
C GLY A 122 -7.40 -5.66 4.83
N ASP A 123 -7.93 -6.88 4.84
CA ASP A 123 -7.17 -8.09 5.04
C ASP A 123 -6.38 -8.44 3.79
N TYR A 124 -5.34 -9.25 3.95
CA TYR A 124 -4.58 -9.80 2.82
C TYR A 124 -4.10 -11.22 3.12
N GLN A 125 -3.78 -11.95 2.05
CA GLN A 125 -3.21 -13.28 2.12
C GLN A 125 -1.73 -13.23 1.76
N ASP A 126 -0.91 -14.03 2.45
CA ASP A 126 0.44 -14.36 2.03
C ASP A 126 0.38 -15.51 1.03
N ILE A 127 0.99 -15.34 -0.13
CA ILE A 127 1.08 -16.34 -1.19
C ILE A 127 2.55 -16.72 -1.40
N ASP A 128 2.84 -18.01 -1.44
CA ASP A 128 4.15 -18.50 -1.88
C ASP A 128 4.28 -18.32 -3.39
N THR A 129 5.27 -17.53 -3.82
CA THR A 129 5.44 -17.20 -5.24
C THR A 129 5.81 -18.41 -6.10
N ALA A 130 6.45 -19.44 -5.52
CA ALA A 130 6.90 -20.61 -6.26
C ALA A 130 5.79 -21.65 -6.44
N THR A 131 4.92 -21.81 -5.45
CA THR A 131 3.85 -22.82 -5.41
C THR A 131 2.46 -22.25 -5.63
N GLU A 132 2.30 -20.93 -5.59
CA GLU A 132 1.03 -20.19 -5.61
C GLU A 132 0.04 -20.63 -4.51
N THR A 133 0.56 -21.21 -3.43
CA THR A 133 -0.26 -21.65 -2.30
C THR A 133 -0.42 -20.53 -1.26
N VAL A 134 -1.58 -20.51 -0.60
CA VAL A 134 -1.83 -19.59 0.52
C VAL A 134 -1.03 -20.04 1.74
N LEU A 135 -0.13 -19.20 2.22
CA LEU A 135 0.68 -19.43 3.41
C LEU A 135 -0.02 -18.98 4.70
N GLY A 136 -0.95 -18.03 4.59
CA GLY A 136 -1.68 -17.49 5.73
C GLY A 136 -2.47 -16.25 5.37
N ARG A 137 -3.27 -15.76 6.35
CA ARG A 137 -4.08 -14.55 6.22
C ARG A 137 -3.74 -13.58 7.32
N HIS A 138 -3.63 -12.32 6.98
CA HIS A 138 -3.48 -11.21 7.91
C HIS A 138 -4.82 -10.49 8.05
N GLU A 139 -5.37 -10.50 9.25
CA GLU A 139 -6.58 -9.77 9.57
C GLU A 139 -6.23 -8.41 10.16
N ALA A 140 -6.74 -7.37 9.52
CA ALA A 140 -6.60 -6.01 9.99
C ALA A 140 -7.67 -5.68 11.05
N PRO A 141 -7.41 -4.79 12.02
CA PRO A 141 -8.44 -4.34 12.96
C PRO A 141 -9.56 -3.59 12.24
N GLU A 142 -10.79 -3.65 12.76
CA GLU A 142 -11.95 -3.00 12.14
C GLU A 142 -11.80 -1.49 11.98
N ARG A 143 -11.10 -0.86 12.92
CA ARG A 143 -10.81 0.59 12.92
C ARG A 143 -9.41 0.87 13.40
N LEU A 144 -8.83 1.96 12.91
CA LEU A 144 -7.54 2.48 13.37
C LEU A 144 -7.65 4.00 13.53
N THR A 145 -7.27 4.45 14.70
CA THR A 145 -7.09 5.87 15.00
C THR A 145 -5.61 6.23 14.92
N TYR A 146 -5.31 7.52 14.93
CA TYR A 146 -3.95 8.02 15.09
C TYR A 146 -3.23 7.42 16.32
N SER A 147 -3.95 7.33 17.46
CA SER A 147 -3.39 6.76 18.69
C SER A 147 -3.04 5.27 18.57
N ASP A 148 -3.81 4.52 17.78
CA ASP A 148 -3.52 3.10 17.52
C ASP A 148 -2.27 2.98 16.63
N LEU A 149 -2.20 3.77 15.58
CA LEU A 149 -1.07 3.81 14.65
C LEU A 149 0.22 4.27 15.32
N LEU A 150 0.19 5.15 16.31
CA LEU A 150 1.37 5.49 17.10
C LEU A 150 1.99 4.28 17.82
N ARG A 151 1.23 3.21 18.06
CA ARG A 151 1.73 2.00 18.73
C ARG A 151 2.15 0.89 17.78
N GLY A 152 1.82 1.00 16.49
CA GLY A 152 2.18 0.02 15.47
C GLY A 152 1.39 0.16 14.18
N CYS A 153 1.87 -0.51 13.15
CA CYS A 153 1.20 -0.57 11.86
C CYS A 153 0.73 -2.01 11.59
N PRO A 154 -0.56 -2.32 11.78
CA PRO A 154 -1.11 -3.66 11.55
C PRO A 154 -1.67 -3.86 10.13
N ILE A 155 -1.49 -2.92 9.21
CA ILE A 155 -2.05 -2.95 7.87
C ILE A 155 -0.97 -2.99 6.80
N GLY A 156 -1.25 -3.68 5.70
CA GLY A 156 -0.37 -3.76 4.53
C GLY A 156 -0.67 -2.65 3.51
N CYS A 157 0.36 -2.05 2.94
CA CYS A 157 0.25 -0.97 1.95
C CYS A 157 -0.64 -1.38 0.76
N LEU A 158 -0.51 -2.61 0.28
CA LEU A 158 -1.28 -3.18 -0.84
C LEU A 158 -2.80 -3.19 -0.61
N THR A 159 -3.27 -3.04 0.65
CA THR A 159 -4.70 -3.05 0.99
C THR A 159 -5.33 -1.67 1.04
N VAL A 160 -4.51 -0.62 1.05
CA VAL A 160 -4.95 0.74 1.37
C VAL A 160 -5.57 1.47 0.18
N ALA A 161 -6.62 2.24 0.49
CA ALA A 161 -7.12 3.33 -0.36
C ALA A 161 -7.51 4.55 0.51
N PHE A 162 -7.37 5.76 -0.04
CA PHE A 162 -7.79 6.99 0.62
C PHE A 162 -8.42 7.98 -0.36
N ASP A 163 -9.30 8.84 0.15
CA ASP A 163 -9.97 9.89 -0.62
C ASP A 163 -9.09 11.16 -0.63
N GLN A 164 -8.25 11.30 -1.67
CA GLN A 164 -7.38 12.47 -1.79
C GLN A 164 -8.14 13.77 -2.09
N ALA A 165 -9.35 13.68 -2.62
CA ALA A 165 -10.15 14.87 -2.86
C ALA A 165 -10.65 15.49 -1.55
N ALA A 166 -10.91 14.66 -0.54
CA ALA A 166 -11.35 15.12 0.79
C ALA A 166 -10.17 15.42 1.74
N LEU A 167 -9.14 14.57 1.73
CA LEU A 167 -8.00 14.69 2.65
C LEU A 167 -6.87 15.58 2.12
N GLY A 168 -6.87 15.87 0.82
CA GLY A 168 -5.76 16.53 0.16
C GLY A 168 -4.63 15.54 -0.21
N LYS A 169 -3.62 16.07 -0.90
CA LYS A 169 -2.42 15.29 -1.24
C LYS A 169 -1.46 15.31 -0.05
N HIS A 170 -1.18 14.14 0.49
CA HIS A 170 -0.14 13.90 1.47
C HIS A 170 0.98 13.08 0.83
N PHE A 171 2.18 13.14 1.41
CA PHE A 171 3.35 12.44 0.89
C PHE A 171 4.01 11.57 1.95
N MET A 172 4.52 10.42 1.53
CA MET A 172 5.26 9.53 2.42
C MET A 172 6.56 10.20 2.90
N PRO A 173 6.94 10.05 4.18
CA PRO A 173 8.22 10.55 4.67
C PRO A 173 9.39 9.87 3.97
N ASP A 174 10.46 10.63 3.74
CA ASP A 174 11.68 10.13 3.10
C ASP A 174 12.52 9.31 4.07
N VAL A 175 12.02 8.14 4.40
CA VAL A 175 12.69 7.13 5.22
C VAL A 175 12.73 5.81 4.47
N ARG A 176 13.71 4.98 4.77
CA ARG A 176 13.87 3.71 4.07
C ARG A 176 12.80 2.68 4.45
N ARG A 177 12.28 2.74 5.69
CA ARG A 177 11.29 1.79 6.22
C ARG A 177 10.22 2.48 7.02
N GLY A 178 8.98 1.99 6.92
CA GLY A 178 7.85 2.58 7.61
C GLY A 178 7.35 3.88 6.97
N GLN A 179 7.74 4.17 5.72
CA GLN A 179 7.25 5.31 4.95
C GLN A 179 5.73 5.27 4.79
N ASP A 180 5.16 4.09 4.55
CA ASP A 180 3.74 3.82 4.50
C ASP A 180 3.06 4.12 5.85
N TRP A 181 3.61 3.60 6.94
CA TRP A 181 3.11 3.88 8.28
C TRP A 181 3.18 5.38 8.63
N GLY A 182 4.27 6.06 8.31
CA GLY A 182 4.38 7.50 8.49
C GLY A 182 3.30 8.26 7.71
N PHE A 183 2.95 7.78 6.52
CA PHE A 183 1.87 8.34 5.71
C PHE A 183 0.49 8.12 6.36
N TRP A 184 0.23 6.92 6.93
CA TRP A 184 -1.02 6.67 7.66
C TRP A 184 -1.17 7.56 8.90
N LEU A 185 -0.08 7.87 9.60
CA LEU A 185 -0.09 8.83 10.69
C LEU A 185 -0.53 10.23 10.22
N GLN A 186 -0.06 10.69 9.05
CA GLN A 186 -0.50 11.97 8.49
C GLN A 186 -1.99 11.97 8.19
N LEU A 187 -2.51 10.92 7.53
CA LEU A 187 -3.94 10.83 7.17
C LEU A 187 -4.87 10.80 8.39
N THR A 188 -4.40 10.33 9.54
CA THR A 188 -5.23 10.13 10.74
C THR A 188 -5.02 11.19 11.82
N ARG A 189 -4.02 12.07 11.67
CA ARG A 189 -3.65 13.07 12.67
C ARG A 189 -4.79 14.01 13.05
N ASP A 190 -5.58 14.42 12.08
CA ASP A 190 -6.68 15.37 12.24
C ASP A 190 -8.03 14.70 12.57
N GLY A 191 -7.98 13.47 13.10
CA GLY A 191 -9.16 12.74 13.57
C GLY A 191 -9.80 11.81 12.53
N THR A 192 -9.26 11.71 11.32
CA THR A 192 -9.69 10.71 10.35
C THR A 192 -9.47 9.31 10.92
N VAL A 193 -10.50 8.47 10.88
CA VAL A 193 -10.46 7.09 11.35
C VAL A 193 -10.35 6.15 10.16
N GLY A 194 -9.30 5.33 10.14
CA GLY A 194 -9.17 4.25 9.17
C GLY A 194 -10.18 3.14 9.44
N ARG A 195 -10.78 2.59 8.40
CA ARG A 195 -11.80 1.53 8.48
C ARG A 195 -11.44 0.35 7.58
N ARG A 196 -11.60 -0.86 8.12
CA ARG A 196 -11.44 -2.09 7.35
C ARG A 196 -12.66 -2.29 6.45
N TYR A 197 -12.43 -2.44 5.13
CA TYR A 197 -13.48 -2.88 4.21
C TYR A 197 -13.67 -4.41 4.30
N PRO A 198 -14.85 -4.95 3.96
CA PRO A 198 -15.15 -6.38 4.09
C PRO A 198 -14.41 -7.21 3.03
N GLY A 199 -14.08 -8.46 3.41
CA GLY A 199 -13.42 -9.42 2.53
C GLY A 199 -11.90 -9.35 2.56
N CYS A 200 -11.26 -10.30 1.86
CA CYS A 200 -9.81 -10.41 1.71
C CYS A 200 -9.50 -10.46 0.21
N HIS A 201 -9.04 -9.34 -0.32
CA HIS A 201 -8.92 -9.11 -1.77
C HIS A 201 -7.50 -8.73 -2.21
N ALA A 202 -6.52 -8.80 -1.32
CA ALA A 202 -5.14 -8.49 -1.62
C ALA A 202 -4.25 -9.70 -1.33
N CYS A 203 -3.28 -9.95 -2.21
CA CYS A 203 -2.35 -11.07 -2.13
C CYS A 203 -0.92 -10.53 -2.09
N TYR A 204 -0.24 -10.77 -0.98
CA TYR A 204 1.15 -10.48 -0.77
C TYR A 204 1.99 -11.68 -1.22
N HIS A 205 2.79 -11.53 -2.26
CA HIS A 205 3.60 -12.60 -2.82
C HIS A 205 4.97 -12.65 -2.16
N ARG A 206 5.30 -13.78 -1.53
CA ARG A 206 6.60 -13.99 -0.87
C ARG A 206 7.53 -14.79 -1.76
N ALA A 207 8.65 -14.18 -2.16
CA ALA A 207 9.80 -14.94 -2.66
C ALA A 207 10.51 -15.58 -1.46
N GLY A 208 10.83 -16.88 -1.55
CA GLY A 208 11.54 -17.61 -0.50
C GLY A 208 12.85 -16.90 -0.11
N GLY A 209 13.08 -16.65 1.15
CA GLY A 209 14.37 -16.20 1.71
C GLY A 209 14.46 -14.77 2.24
N SER A 210 13.40 -13.98 2.27
CA SER A 210 13.44 -12.60 2.78
C SER A 210 13.05 -12.49 4.25
N LEU A 211 13.92 -12.84 5.19
CA LEU A 211 13.71 -12.51 6.59
C LEU A 211 15.02 -12.15 7.31
N SER A 212 15.01 -11.02 8.00
CA SER A 212 15.69 -10.72 9.25
C SER A 212 16.93 -9.83 9.32
N ALA A 213 17.48 -9.25 8.30
CA ALA A 213 18.72 -8.46 8.47
C ALA A 213 18.54 -7.01 8.97
N ALA A 214 17.33 -6.57 9.38
CA ALA A 214 17.11 -5.14 9.46
C ALA A 214 16.26 -4.62 10.63
N LYS A 215 16.20 -5.31 11.76
CA LYS A 215 15.40 -4.87 12.92
C LYS A 215 15.91 -3.54 13.50
N PHE A 216 17.22 -3.34 13.60
CA PHE A 216 17.79 -2.13 14.18
C PHE A 216 17.57 -0.89 13.28
N SER A 217 17.80 -1.01 11.98
CA SER A 217 17.59 0.11 11.06
C SER A 217 16.13 0.54 10.98
N LYS A 218 15.18 -0.41 11.13
CA LYS A 218 13.75 -0.08 11.23
C LYS A 218 13.43 0.77 12.46
N ALA A 219 14.03 0.47 13.60
CA ALA A 219 13.82 1.24 14.83
C ALA A 219 14.32 2.69 14.68
N VAL A 220 15.46 2.89 14.00
CA VAL A 220 15.98 4.23 13.69
C VAL A 220 15.02 5.01 12.79
N ASP A 221 14.51 4.39 11.72
CA ASP A 221 13.56 5.04 10.81
C ASP A 221 12.25 5.42 11.53
N ILE A 222 11.72 4.52 12.38
CA ILE A 222 10.54 4.79 13.21
C ILE A 222 10.80 5.96 14.18
N TYR A 223 11.97 5.99 14.82
CA TYR A 223 12.34 7.09 15.70
C TYR A 223 12.42 8.43 14.94
N ARG A 224 12.98 8.44 13.72
CA ARG A 224 13.00 9.63 12.86
C ARG A 224 11.60 10.11 12.52
N ILE A 225 10.67 9.23 12.18
CA ILE A 225 9.27 9.61 11.93
C ILE A 225 8.67 10.33 13.14
N TYR A 226 8.86 9.80 14.36
CA TYR A 226 8.38 10.48 15.56
C TYR A 226 9.05 11.85 15.79
N ARG A 227 10.35 11.96 15.52
CA ARG A 227 11.12 13.20 15.76
C ARG A 227 10.86 14.25 14.68
N GLU A 228 10.93 13.86 13.43
CA GLU A 228 10.95 14.78 12.29
C GLU A 228 9.55 15.06 11.76
N GLN A 229 8.70 14.05 11.67
CA GLN A 229 7.34 14.20 11.14
C GLN A 229 6.32 14.55 12.23
N GLU A 230 6.34 13.80 13.35
CA GLU A 230 5.38 14.02 14.45
C GLU A 230 5.83 15.09 15.43
N GLN A 231 7.05 15.63 15.29
CA GLN A 231 7.61 16.68 16.14
C GLN A 231 7.62 16.33 17.64
N PHE A 232 7.65 15.03 17.97
CA PHE A 232 7.69 14.59 19.38
C PHE A 232 9.05 14.87 20.02
N GLY A 233 9.04 15.24 21.31
CA GLY A 233 10.24 15.30 22.12
C GLY A 233 10.91 13.92 22.26
N PRO A 234 12.22 13.85 22.63
CA PRO A 234 12.96 12.60 22.70
C PRO A 234 12.30 11.53 23.59
N ALA A 235 11.84 11.91 24.76
CA ALA A 235 11.19 11.00 25.71
C ALA A 235 9.89 10.41 25.15
N ARG A 236 9.04 11.22 24.51
CA ARG A 236 7.80 10.76 23.88
C ARG A 236 8.08 9.85 22.68
N SER A 237 9.10 10.17 21.89
CA SER A 237 9.53 9.33 20.76
C SER A 237 10.00 7.95 21.23
N LEU A 238 10.79 7.89 22.29
CA LEU A 238 11.24 6.64 22.90
C LEU A 238 10.07 5.84 23.48
N TYR A 239 9.12 6.50 24.14
CA TYR A 239 7.92 5.85 24.68
C TYR A 239 7.15 5.09 23.61
N TYR A 240 6.88 5.76 22.45
CA TYR A 240 6.16 5.13 21.36
C TYR A 240 7.03 4.14 20.54
N LEU A 241 8.35 4.24 20.60
CA LEU A 241 9.23 3.27 19.95
C LEU A 241 9.22 1.90 20.67
N LEU A 242 9.02 1.87 21.98
CA LEU A 242 9.06 0.63 22.79
C LEU A 242 8.11 -0.48 22.25
N PRO A 243 6.83 -0.23 21.94
CA PRO A 243 5.94 -1.24 21.39
C PRO A 243 6.45 -1.84 20.07
N HIS A 244 7.07 -1.03 19.21
CA HIS A 244 7.62 -1.50 17.93
C HIS A 244 8.82 -2.44 18.13
N VAL A 245 9.66 -2.15 19.12
CA VAL A 245 10.80 -3.00 19.47
C VAL A 245 10.31 -4.29 20.13
N VAL A 246 9.45 -4.19 21.14
CA VAL A 246 8.90 -5.36 21.85
C VAL A 246 8.07 -6.23 20.90
N GLY A 247 7.18 -5.64 20.09
CA GLY A 247 6.38 -6.36 19.11
C GLY A 247 7.21 -7.08 18.04
N ALA A 248 8.40 -6.58 17.71
CA ALA A 248 9.33 -7.28 16.82
C ALA A 248 9.94 -8.56 17.44
N TRP A 249 9.93 -8.67 18.77
CA TRP A 249 10.42 -9.84 19.52
C TRP A 249 9.29 -10.82 19.87
N THR A 250 8.03 -10.33 19.95
CA THR A 250 6.86 -11.10 20.39
C THR A 250 5.90 -11.46 19.25
N LYS A 251 6.20 -11.10 18.01
CA LYS A 251 5.37 -11.51 16.86
C LYS A 251 5.24 -13.01 16.84
N ARG A 252 4.03 -13.49 17.21
CA ARG A 252 3.64 -14.86 16.98
C ARG A 252 3.73 -15.14 15.48
N PRO A 253 4.23 -16.33 15.08
CA PRO A 253 4.15 -16.71 13.67
C PRO A 253 2.69 -16.62 13.23
N VAL A 254 2.49 -16.19 11.97
CA VAL A 254 1.20 -16.23 11.30
C VAL A 254 0.61 -17.62 11.54
N ARG A 255 -0.63 -17.70 12.04
CA ARG A 255 -1.32 -18.98 12.12
C ARG A 255 -1.63 -19.40 10.69
N TYR A 256 -0.95 -20.43 10.25
CA TYR A 256 -1.37 -21.19 9.10
C TYR A 256 -2.57 -22.02 9.57
N ASP A 257 -3.79 -21.70 9.11
CA ASP A 257 -4.90 -22.61 9.24
C ASP A 257 -4.63 -23.78 8.30
N GLU A 258 -4.20 -24.89 8.85
CA GLU A 258 -4.23 -26.17 8.17
C GLU A 258 -5.72 -26.51 7.97
N GLY A 259 -6.25 -26.22 6.76
CA GLY A 259 -7.59 -26.60 6.33
C GLY A 259 -7.63 -28.05 5.84
#